data_c23c1527cfa0a8e2339d7e1044b59e05
#
_entry.id   c23c1527cfa0a8e2339d7e1044b59e05
#
_cell.length_a   1.000
_cell.length_b   1.000
_cell.length_c   1.000
_cell.angle_alpha   90.00
_cell.angle_beta   90.00
_cell.angle_gamma   90.00
#
_symmetry.space_group_name_H-M   'P 1'
#
loop_
_entity.id
_entity.type
_entity.pdbx_description
1 polymer ?
#
loop_
_entity_poly.entity_id
_entity_poly.type
_entity_poly.pdbx_seq_one_letter_code
_entity_poly.pdbx_strand_id
1 'polypeptide(L)' 'GESGELTSAEREELKRLRKEVREQQQTIEILKRATAFFVKKNDR' A
#
# COMPACT_ATOMS: atom_id res chain seq x y z
N GLY A 1 -19.39 13.11 10.15
CA GLY A 1 -19.47 14.16 10.29
C GLY A 1 -19.19 14.85 9.10
N GLU A 2 -20.05 15.23 8.57
CA GLU A 2 -19.81 15.84 7.60
C GLU A 2 -19.03 16.94 7.73
N SER A 3 -18.92 17.52 8.66
CA SER A 3 -18.15 18.65 8.79
C SER A 3 -16.72 18.37 8.76
N GLY A 4 -16.28 17.27 8.58
CA GLY A 4 -14.89 17.06 8.56
C GLY A 4 -14.25 16.91 9.88
N GLU A 5 -14.97 16.93 10.92
CA GLU A 5 -14.36 16.73 12.19
C GLU A 5 -14.32 15.28 12.49
N LEU A 6 -13.18 14.70 12.55
CA LEU A 6 -13.03 13.27 12.82
C LEU A 6 -12.87 13.03 14.30
N THR A 7 -13.43 11.96 14.78
CA THR A 7 -13.23 11.61 16.17
C THR A 7 -11.84 11.03 16.31
N SER A 8 -11.42 10.83 17.52
CA SER A 8 -10.11 10.26 17.77
C SER A 8 -10.02 8.88 17.16
N ALA A 9 -11.08 8.11 17.30
CA ALA A 9 -11.07 6.77 16.78
C ALA A 9 -10.94 6.79 15.26
N GLU A 10 -11.65 7.70 14.63
CA GLU A 10 -11.59 7.79 13.20
C GLU A 10 -10.21 8.21 12.72
N ARG A 11 -9.58 9.11 13.46
CA ARG A 11 -8.26 9.52 13.08
C ARG A 11 -7.29 8.36 13.18
N GLU A 12 -7.39 7.60 14.24
CA GLU A 12 -6.51 6.48 14.41
C GLU A 12 -6.74 5.47 13.29
N GLU A 13 -7.97 5.27 12.93
CA GLU A 13 -8.26 4.35 11.89
C GLU A 13 -7.66 4.83 10.58
N LEU A 14 -7.76 6.09 10.27
CA LEU A 14 -7.19 6.63 9.07
C LEU A 14 -5.68 6.45 9.04
N LYS A 15 -5.03 6.68 10.16
CA LYS A 15 -3.62 6.51 10.23
C LYS A 15 -3.23 5.08 9.93
N ARG A 16 -3.96 4.15 10.52
CA ARG A 16 -3.63 2.77 10.32
C ARG A 16 -3.87 2.36 8.88
N LEU A 17 -4.98 2.80 8.30
CA LEU A 17 -5.27 2.45 6.94
C LEU A 17 -4.24 3.01 5.98
N ARG A 18 -3.79 4.22 6.22
CA ARG A 18 -2.78 4.81 5.38
C ARG A 18 -1.49 4.01 5.45
N LYS A 19 -1.16 3.58 6.65
CA LYS A 19 0.05 2.80 6.81
C LYS A 19 -0.08 1.48 6.07
N GLU A 20 -1.24 0.85 6.15
CA GLU A 20 -1.45 -0.41 5.48
C GLU A 20 -1.36 -0.24 3.97
N VAL A 21 -1.96 0.80 3.46
CA VAL A 21 -1.92 1.04 2.03
C VAL A 21 -0.49 1.23 1.58
N ARG A 22 0.29 1.97 2.36
CA ARG A 22 1.66 2.22 1.99
C ARG A 22 2.46 0.91 1.98
N GLU A 23 2.23 0.08 2.97
CA GLU A 23 2.95 -1.17 3.04
C GLU A 23 2.54 -2.09 1.90
N GLN A 24 1.27 -2.11 1.58
CA GLN A 24 0.81 -2.94 0.48
C GLN A 24 1.38 -2.43 -0.84
N GLN A 25 1.48 -1.14 -0.97
CA GLN A 25 2.02 -0.59 -2.18
C GLN A 25 3.48 -1.01 -2.33
N GLN A 26 4.23 -0.99 -1.25
CA GLN A 26 5.60 -1.42 -1.29
C GLN A 26 5.70 -2.89 -1.67
N THR A 27 4.85 -3.70 -1.10
CA THR A 27 4.86 -5.11 -1.40
C THR A 27 4.55 -5.34 -2.88
N ILE A 28 3.59 -4.61 -3.41
CA ILE A 28 3.24 -4.74 -4.79
C ILE A 28 4.42 -4.36 -5.69
N GLU A 29 5.12 -3.30 -5.34
CA GLU A 29 6.23 -2.89 -6.14
C GLU A 29 7.35 -3.91 -6.11
N ILE A 30 7.60 -4.47 -4.95
CA ILE A 30 8.63 -5.47 -4.84
C ILE A 30 8.26 -6.69 -5.68
N LEU A 31 6.98 -7.08 -5.63
CA LEU A 31 6.55 -8.21 -6.40
C LEU A 31 6.65 -7.91 -7.90
N LYS A 32 6.34 -6.70 -8.29
CA LYS A 32 6.44 -6.33 -9.69
C LYS A 32 7.88 -6.43 -10.16
N ARG A 33 8.80 -5.96 -9.35
CA ARG A 33 10.20 -6.04 -9.73
C ARG A 33 10.66 -7.47 -9.83
N ALA A 34 10.23 -8.29 -8.89
CA ALA A 34 10.62 -9.68 -8.91
C ALA A 34 10.07 -10.37 -10.15
N THR A 35 8.83 -10.04 -10.49
CA THR A 35 8.22 -10.63 -11.66
C THR A 35 8.95 -10.20 -12.92
N ALA A 36 9.28 -8.93 -13.01
CA ALA A 36 9.98 -8.43 -14.17
C ALA A 36 11.34 -9.10 -14.29
N PHE A 37 11.98 -9.31 -13.16
CA PHE A 37 13.27 -9.94 -13.17
C PHE A 37 13.13 -11.37 -13.67
N PHE A 38 12.11 -12.07 -13.23
CA PHE A 38 11.90 -13.43 -13.66
C PHE A 38 11.61 -13.47 -15.15
N VAL A 39 10.76 -12.63 -15.63
CA VAL A 39 10.42 -12.60 -17.03
C VAL A 39 11.65 -12.33 -17.86
N LYS A 40 12.46 -11.37 -17.45
CA LYS A 40 13.62 -11.03 -18.20
C LYS A 40 14.59 -12.19 -18.22
N LYS A 41 14.72 -12.89 -17.10
CA LYS A 41 15.64 -13.96 -17.04
C LYS A 41 15.19 -15.13 -17.91
N ASN A 42 13.91 -15.40 -17.94
CA ASN A 42 13.40 -16.48 -18.71
C ASN A 42 13.23 -16.14 -20.16
N ASP A 43 13.18 -14.92 -20.50
CA ASP A 43 12.97 -14.53 -21.87
C ASP A 43 14.23 -14.74 -22.65
N ARG A 44 14.17 -15.43 -23.68
CA ARG A 44 15.33 -15.69 -24.42
C ARG A 44 15.26 -15.11 -25.70
#